data_ac51ec14a8a974c8b22a41ffd34d7741
#
_entry.id   ac51ec14a8a974c8b22a41ffd34d7741
#
_cell.length_a   1.000
_cell.length_b   1.000
_cell.length_c   1.000
_cell.angle_alpha   90.00
_cell.angle_beta   90.00
_cell.angle_gamma   90.00
#
_symmetry.space_group_name_H-M   'P 1'
#
loop_
_entity.id
_entity.type
_entity.pdbx_description
1 polymer ?
#
loop_
_entity_poly.entity_id
_entity_poly.type
_entity_poly.pdbx_seq_one_letter_code
_entity_poly.pdbx_strand_id
1 'polypeptide(L)'
;GPNDNFSLAGGHVLPSLMRRIHLGRLLEENNLEGIRADLRKRPVDGFKGDETEKEMLKLLERHGVSRTRFKVQGSGFNDSPDPQTFRPSDLQTSDVTVTVWGTGKPFREFMWSGDMAEATIYIMENVSFKDLIPEGEEIRNTHINIGTGEEITIGNLAALLKETTGFRGELVFDHSKPDGTPRKLLDSSKLHRLGFSHGTSLREGTKLIYEWYRQSVEH
;
A
#
# COMPACT_ATOMS: atom_id res chain seq x y z
N GLY A 1 -9.18 -5.54 -0.01
CA GLY A 1 -9.55 -6.72 0.79
C GLY A 1 -8.72 -7.95 0.46
N PRO A 2 -8.95 -9.09 1.11
CA PRO A 2 -8.33 -10.37 0.77
C PRO A 2 -8.48 -10.71 -0.71
N ASN A 3 -7.49 -11.42 -1.26
CA ASN A 3 -7.45 -11.82 -2.69
C ASN A 3 -7.39 -10.66 -3.70
N ASP A 4 -7.03 -9.46 -3.27
CA ASP A 4 -6.77 -8.33 -4.17
C ASP A 4 -5.52 -8.57 -5.04
N ASN A 5 -5.31 -7.71 -6.03
CA ASN A 5 -4.18 -7.82 -6.96
C ASN A 5 -2.89 -7.22 -6.36
N PHE A 6 -2.07 -8.08 -5.77
CA PHE A 6 -0.75 -7.75 -5.20
C PHE A 6 0.40 -7.78 -6.21
N SER A 7 0.13 -7.82 -7.52
CA SER A 7 1.20 -7.82 -8.53
C SER A 7 2.12 -6.61 -8.39
N LEU A 8 3.44 -6.83 -8.49
CA LEU A 8 4.42 -5.72 -8.45
C LEU A 8 4.42 -4.89 -9.74
N ALA A 9 4.05 -5.49 -10.86
CA ALA A 9 4.05 -4.83 -12.17
C ALA A 9 2.70 -4.15 -12.50
N GLY A 10 1.58 -4.81 -12.23
CA GLY A 10 0.24 -4.36 -12.63
C GLY A 10 -0.81 -4.49 -11.53
N GLY A 11 -0.39 -4.48 -10.26
CA GLY A 11 -1.28 -4.56 -9.10
C GLY A 11 -2.04 -3.27 -8.85
N HIS A 12 -3.11 -3.39 -8.05
CA HIS A 12 -3.80 -2.21 -7.54
C HIS A 12 -2.90 -1.46 -6.56
N VAL A 13 -3.10 -0.14 -6.46
CA VAL A 13 -2.14 0.74 -5.78
C VAL A 13 -1.86 0.34 -4.33
N LEU A 14 -2.88 0.09 -3.53
CA LEU A 14 -2.71 -0.27 -2.11
C LEU A 14 -2.02 -1.63 -1.94
N PRO A 15 -2.52 -2.76 -2.53
CA PRO A 15 -1.89 -4.06 -2.32
C PRO A 15 -0.50 -4.18 -2.95
N SER A 16 -0.27 -3.59 -4.13
CA SER A 16 1.05 -3.59 -4.76
C SER A 16 2.09 -2.81 -3.94
N LEU A 17 1.70 -1.65 -3.42
CA LEU A 17 2.57 -0.84 -2.56
C LEU A 17 2.83 -1.53 -1.22
N MET A 18 1.81 -2.13 -0.62
CA MET A 18 1.96 -2.94 0.60
C MET A 18 2.96 -4.08 0.40
N ARG A 19 2.86 -4.82 -0.71
CA ARG A 19 3.80 -5.89 -1.04
C ARG A 19 5.23 -5.39 -1.20
N ARG A 20 5.45 -4.25 -1.90
CA ARG A 20 6.78 -3.65 -2.05
C ARG A 20 7.38 -3.27 -0.70
N ILE A 21 6.60 -2.63 0.17
CA ILE A 21 7.05 -2.22 1.49
C ILE A 21 7.32 -3.45 2.38
N HIS A 22 6.50 -4.50 2.28
CA HIS A 22 6.75 -5.78 2.96
C HIS A 22 8.06 -6.43 2.50
N LEU A 23 8.31 -6.52 1.18
CA LEU A 23 9.56 -7.02 0.63
C LEU A 23 10.76 -6.14 1.04
N GLY A 24 10.57 -4.83 1.13
CA GLY A 24 11.56 -3.90 1.67
C GLY A 24 11.88 -4.21 3.13
N ARG A 25 10.88 -4.48 3.96
CA ARG A 25 11.07 -4.92 5.35
C ARG A 25 11.83 -6.24 5.44
N LEU A 26 11.44 -7.24 4.66
CA LEU A 26 12.16 -8.53 4.63
C LEU A 26 13.62 -8.36 4.21
N LEU A 27 13.88 -7.49 3.25
CA LEU A 27 15.24 -7.16 2.81
C LEU A 27 16.01 -6.46 3.92
N GLU A 28 15.42 -5.51 4.64
CA GLU A 28 15.98 -4.84 5.81
C GLU A 28 16.38 -5.82 6.91
N GLU A 29 15.54 -6.83 7.16
CA GLU A 29 15.74 -7.89 8.14
C GLU A 29 16.71 -9.00 7.66
N ASN A 30 17.26 -8.91 6.44
CA ASN A 30 18.01 -9.97 5.75
C ASN A 30 17.24 -11.31 5.66
N ASN A 31 15.92 -11.25 5.64
CA ASN A 31 15.05 -12.42 5.58
C ASN A 31 14.83 -12.87 4.12
N LEU A 32 15.86 -13.50 3.54
CA LEU A 32 15.80 -14.00 2.17
C LEU A 32 14.78 -15.13 2.00
N GLU A 33 14.56 -15.95 3.02
CA GLU A 33 13.54 -17.01 2.96
C GLU A 33 12.12 -16.45 2.92
N GLY A 34 11.84 -15.37 3.63
CA GLY A 34 10.57 -14.66 3.53
C GLY A 34 10.34 -14.10 2.11
N ILE A 35 11.39 -13.55 1.48
CA ILE A 35 11.33 -13.08 0.09
C ILE A 35 11.06 -14.25 -0.86
N ARG A 36 11.73 -15.41 -0.67
CA ARG A 36 11.48 -16.62 -1.45
C ARG A 36 10.05 -17.13 -1.31
N ALA A 37 9.53 -17.15 -0.08
CA ALA A 37 8.16 -17.56 0.19
C ALA A 37 7.14 -16.65 -0.51
N ASP A 38 7.37 -15.34 -0.49
CA ASP A 38 6.53 -14.38 -1.23
C ASP A 38 6.55 -14.65 -2.75
N LEU A 39 7.73 -14.85 -3.33
CA LEU A 39 7.88 -15.12 -4.76
C LEU A 39 7.28 -16.49 -5.17
N ARG A 40 7.37 -17.52 -4.31
CA ARG A 40 6.70 -18.82 -4.55
C ARG A 40 5.19 -18.67 -4.60
N LYS A 41 4.64 -17.91 -3.66
CA LYS A 41 3.20 -17.70 -3.59
C LYS A 41 2.67 -16.78 -4.68
N ARG A 42 3.46 -15.77 -5.05
CA ARG A 42 3.11 -14.75 -6.04
C ARG A 42 4.30 -14.49 -6.98
N PRO A 43 4.51 -15.36 -7.97
CA PRO A 43 5.61 -15.23 -8.93
C PRO A 43 5.62 -13.88 -9.64
N VAL A 44 6.81 -13.36 -9.93
CA VAL A 44 7.03 -12.06 -10.59
C VAL A 44 8.03 -12.24 -11.72
N ASP A 45 7.71 -11.79 -12.92
CA ASP A 45 8.59 -11.86 -14.10
C ASP A 45 9.22 -13.25 -14.35
N GLY A 46 8.49 -14.31 -14.01
CA GLY A 46 8.96 -15.71 -14.11
C GLY A 46 9.74 -16.21 -12.89
N PHE A 47 10.07 -15.35 -11.93
CA PHE A 47 10.74 -15.71 -10.67
C PHE A 47 9.76 -16.37 -9.70
N LYS A 48 10.17 -17.50 -9.12
CA LYS A 48 9.34 -18.36 -8.26
C LYS A 48 9.95 -18.61 -6.87
N GLY A 49 11.04 -17.89 -6.54
CA GLY A 49 11.71 -17.99 -5.24
C GLY A 49 12.77 -19.10 -5.14
N ASP A 50 13.14 -19.72 -6.24
CA ASP A 50 14.24 -20.71 -6.35
C ASP A 50 15.54 -20.11 -6.94
N GLU A 51 15.50 -18.83 -7.30
CA GLU A 51 16.60 -18.10 -7.89
C GLU A 51 17.71 -17.81 -6.88
N THR A 52 18.90 -17.46 -7.39
CA THR A 52 20.01 -17.00 -6.54
C THR A 52 19.67 -15.68 -5.85
N GLU A 53 20.29 -15.41 -4.70
CA GLU A 53 20.15 -14.15 -3.98
C GLU A 53 20.38 -12.94 -4.90
N LYS A 54 21.44 -12.99 -5.71
CA LYS A 54 21.80 -11.92 -6.65
C LYS A 54 20.69 -11.63 -7.67
N GLU A 55 20.03 -12.66 -8.16
CA GLU A 55 18.92 -12.54 -9.12
C GLU A 55 17.68 -11.96 -8.45
N MET A 56 17.35 -12.46 -7.24
CA MET A 56 16.24 -11.91 -6.45
C MET A 56 16.45 -10.44 -6.13
N LEU A 57 17.66 -10.03 -5.70
CA LEU A 57 17.96 -8.63 -5.42
C LEU A 57 17.81 -7.75 -6.67
N LYS A 58 18.22 -8.23 -7.85
CA LYS A 58 18.00 -7.53 -9.13
C LYS A 58 16.52 -7.42 -9.49
N LEU A 59 15.73 -8.46 -9.20
CA LEU A 59 14.29 -8.43 -9.39
C LEU A 59 13.65 -7.35 -8.50
N LEU A 60 13.98 -7.35 -7.22
CA LEU A 60 13.47 -6.37 -6.27
C LEU A 60 13.82 -4.95 -6.69
N GLU A 61 15.06 -4.71 -7.11
CA GLU A 61 15.52 -3.40 -7.61
C GLU A 61 14.71 -2.93 -8.81
N ARG A 62 14.42 -3.79 -9.78
CA ARG A 62 13.53 -3.48 -10.92
C ARG A 62 12.13 -3.06 -10.49
N HIS A 63 11.64 -3.60 -9.37
CA HIS A 63 10.33 -3.29 -8.82
C HIS A 63 10.38 -2.21 -7.71
N GLY A 64 11.52 -1.48 -7.61
CA GLY A 64 11.66 -0.33 -6.75
C GLY A 64 11.94 -0.67 -5.28
N VAL A 65 12.45 -1.86 -4.98
CA VAL A 65 12.92 -2.24 -3.65
C VAL A 65 14.42 -2.50 -3.72
N SER A 66 15.24 -1.66 -3.10
CA SER A 66 16.69 -1.73 -3.23
C SER A 66 17.41 -1.40 -1.93
N ARG A 67 18.66 -1.90 -1.81
CA ARG A 67 19.59 -1.40 -0.80
C ARG A 67 20.35 -0.22 -1.34
N THR A 68 20.39 0.87 -0.59
CA THR A 68 21.29 1.99 -0.85
C THR A 68 22.70 1.53 -0.49
N ARG A 69 23.54 1.30 -1.50
CA ARG A 69 24.96 1.12 -1.25
C ARG A 69 25.53 2.46 -0.82
N PHE A 70 25.67 2.71 0.47
CA PHE A 70 26.52 3.80 0.93
C PHE A 70 27.93 3.53 0.40
N LYS A 71 28.37 4.30 -0.60
CA LYS A 71 29.79 4.52 -0.79
C LYS A 71 30.22 5.30 0.45
N VAL A 72 30.86 4.63 1.39
CA VAL A 72 31.72 5.29 2.34
C VAL A 72 32.76 6.00 1.46
N GLN A 73 32.57 7.30 1.21
CA GLN A 73 33.65 8.11 0.71
C GLN A 73 34.70 8.09 1.82
N GLY A 74 35.72 7.27 1.64
CA GLY A 74 36.91 7.31 2.44
C GLY A 74 37.58 8.64 2.24
N SER A 75 37.23 9.61 3.07
CA SER A 75 38.15 10.71 3.37
C SER A 75 39.18 10.12 4.30
N GLY A 76 40.38 9.86 3.74
CA GLY A 76 41.53 9.59 4.57
C GLY A 76 41.79 10.76 5.51
N PHE A 77 41.58 10.55 6.78
CA PHE A 77 42.25 11.23 7.88
C PHE A 77 42.24 10.31 9.07
N ASN A 78 43.43 9.96 9.54
CA ASN A 78 43.69 9.37 10.83
C ASN A 78 43.21 10.35 11.90
N ASP A 79 42.09 10.03 12.57
CA ASP A 79 41.85 10.52 13.92
C ASP A 79 40.90 9.57 14.60
N SER A 80 41.27 9.12 15.80
CA SER A 80 40.48 8.25 16.65
C SER A 80 39.15 8.93 17.01
N PRO A 81 38.00 8.28 16.86
CA PRO A 81 36.72 8.90 17.23
C PRO A 81 36.66 9.03 18.74
N ASP A 82 36.46 10.27 19.22
CA ASP A 82 36.11 10.57 20.61
C ASP A 82 34.78 9.87 20.99
N PRO A 83 34.74 9.07 22.05
CA PRO A 83 33.56 8.32 22.47
C PRO A 83 32.37 9.18 22.93
N GLN A 84 32.48 10.50 22.98
CA GLN A 84 31.48 11.41 23.51
C GLN A 84 30.62 12.14 22.47
N THR A 85 30.79 11.87 21.18
CA THR A 85 30.01 12.52 20.10
C THR A 85 28.91 11.63 19.49
N PHE A 86 28.36 10.69 20.24
CA PHE A 86 27.19 9.91 19.77
C PHE A 86 25.95 10.81 19.78
N ARG A 87 25.52 11.25 18.60
CA ARG A 87 24.24 11.95 18.45
C ARG A 87 23.11 10.92 18.31
N PRO A 88 21.94 11.14 18.93
CA PRO A 88 20.77 10.28 18.75
C PRO A 88 20.25 10.19 17.30
N SER A 89 20.74 11.05 16.39
CA SER A 89 20.47 11.00 14.95
C SER A 89 21.21 9.88 14.22
N ASP A 90 22.18 9.23 14.84
CA ASP A 90 22.94 8.10 14.27
C ASP A 90 22.27 6.76 14.48
N LEU A 91 21.01 6.76 14.98
CA LEU A 91 20.14 5.60 15.00
C LEU A 91 19.84 5.20 13.55
N GLN A 92 20.57 4.17 13.12
CA GLN A 92 20.50 3.41 11.88
C GLN A 92 19.19 3.62 11.11
N THR A 93 19.16 4.57 10.20
CA THR A 93 18.25 4.50 9.07
C THR A 93 18.64 3.25 8.27
N SER A 94 17.71 2.35 8.08
CA SER A 94 17.90 1.18 7.24
C SER A 94 18.45 1.60 5.88
N ASP A 95 19.37 0.83 5.34
CA ASP A 95 19.94 1.02 4.01
C ASP A 95 19.00 0.61 2.86
N VAL A 96 17.74 0.31 3.18
CA VAL A 96 16.72 -0.15 2.23
C VAL A 96 15.80 0.99 1.84
N THR A 97 15.59 1.14 0.54
CA THR A 97 14.64 2.10 -0.03
C THR A 97 13.52 1.38 -0.78
N VAL A 98 12.30 1.95 -0.70
CA VAL A 98 11.16 1.54 -1.52
C VAL A 98 10.70 2.71 -2.36
N THR A 99 10.70 2.54 -3.68
CA THR A 99 10.31 3.57 -4.63
C THR A 99 8.79 3.57 -4.83
N VAL A 100 8.19 4.74 -4.65
CA VAL A 100 6.79 5.05 -4.95
C VAL A 100 6.75 5.85 -6.25
N TRP A 101 5.98 5.39 -7.25
CA TRP A 101 5.88 6.08 -8.52
C TRP A 101 5.08 7.39 -8.41
N GLY A 102 5.52 8.43 -9.11
CA GLY A 102 4.90 9.74 -9.13
C GLY A 102 5.27 10.62 -7.95
N THR A 103 4.52 11.68 -7.76
CA THR A 103 4.77 12.67 -6.71
C THR A 103 4.17 12.31 -5.35
N GLY A 104 3.31 11.30 -5.29
CA GLY A 104 2.53 10.96 -4.09
C GLY A 104 1.36 11.91 -3.80
N LYS A 105 1.13 12.93 -4.62
CA LYS A 105 0.07 13.94 -4.42
C LYS A 105 -1.35 13.48 -4.79
N PRO A 106 -1.58 12.60 -5.78
CA PRO A 106 -2.93 12.18 -6.16
C PRO A 106 -3.69 11.57 -4.99
N PHE A 107 -4.98 11.88 -4.95
CA PHE A 107 -5.90 11.37 -3.95
C PHE A 107 -6.62 10.12 -4.43
N ARG A 108 -6.86 9.17 -3.52
CA ARG A 108 -7.66 7.95 -3.76
C ARG A 108 -8.53 7.67 -2.55
N GLU A 109 -9.66 7.08 -2.85
CA GLU A 109 -10.59 6.50 -1.89
C GLU A 109 -10.37 5.00 -1.81
N PHE A 110 -10.43 4.45 -0.60
CA PHE A 110 -10.31 3.02 -0.33
C PHE A 110 -11.41 2.59 0.61
N MET A 111 -12.12 1.54 0.25
CA MET A 111 -13.16 0.92 1.06
C MET A 111 -12.78 -0.53 1.34
N TRP A 112 -13.04 -0.98 2.55
CA TRP A 112 -12.90 -2.39 2.89
C TRP A 112 -13.91 -3.24 2.12
N SER A 113 -13.47 -4.37 1.58
CA SER A 113 -14.35 -5.21 0.74
C SER A 113 -15.54 -5.81 1.50
N GLY A 114 -15.38 -6.03 2.82
CA GLY A 114 -16.49 -6.45 3.69
C GLY A 114 -17.57 -5.37 3.78
N ASP A 115 -17.17 -4.11 4.04
CA ASP A 115 -18.13 -2.99 4.11
C ASP A 115 -18.84 -2.78 2.76
N MET A 116 -18.15 -3.00 1.64
CA MET A 116 -18.79 -2.93 0.32
C MET A 116 -19.84 -4.04 0.14
N ALA A 117 -19.54 -5.25 0.59
CA ALA A 117 -20.51 -6.36 0.57
C ALA A 117 -21.70 -6.06 1.48
N GLU A 118 -21.45 -5.57 2.69
CA GLU A 118 -22.52 -5.18 3.65
C GLU A 118 -23.39 -4.05 3.08
N ALA A 119 -22.77 -3.02 2.45
CA ALA A 119 -23.52 -1.96 1.78
C ALA A 119 -24.44 -2.50 0.69
N THR A 120 -23.92 -3.45 -0.08
CA THR A 120 -24.71 -4.08 -1.17
C THR A 120 -25.91 -4.85 -0.61
N ILE A 121 -25.70 -5.67 0.43
CA ILE A 121 -26.78 -6.41 1.11
C ILE A 121 -27.79 -5.43 1.72
N TYR A 122 -27.28 -4.41 2.43
CA TYR A 122 -28.14 -3.39 3.03
C TYR A 122 -29.07 -2.73 2.01
N ILE A 123 -28.53 -2.33 0.85
CA ILE A 123 -29.30 -1.72 -0.22
C ILE A 123 -30.38 -2.70 -0.73
N MET A 124 -30.03 -3.96 -0.93
CA MET A 124 -30.96 -4.97 -1.43
C MET A 124 -32.12 -5.24 -0.46
N GLU A 125 -31.87 -5.16 0.85
CA GLU A 125 -32.86 -5.47 1.88
C GLU A 125 -33.70 -4.26 2.30
N ASN A 126 -33.15 -3.05 2.26
CA ASN A 126 -33.73 -1.87 2.90
C ASN A 126 -34.11 -0.75 1.93
N VAL A 127 -33.69 -0.81 0.65
CA VAL A 127 -33.92 0.27 -0.32
C VAL A 127 -34.81 -0.18 -1.45
N SER A 128 -35.98 0.43 -1.57
CA SER A 128 -36.87 0.21 -2.71
C SER A 128 -36.56 1.21 -3.84
N PHE A 129 -37.00 0.89 -5.06
CA PHE A 129 -36.82 1.82 -6.19
C PHE A 129 -37.49 3.18 -5.92
N LYS A 130 -38.58 3.22 -5.15
CA LYS A 130 -39.28 4.46 -4.78
C LYS A 130 -38.39 5.38 -3.93
N ASP A 131 -37.54 4.83 -3.07
CA ASP A 131 -36.64 5.60 -2.22
C ASP A 131 -35.52 6.32 -3.00
N LEU A 132 -35.35 5.93 -4.28
CA LEU A 132 -34.35 6.51 -5.19
C LEU A 132 -34.90 7.64 -6.05
N ILE A 133 -36.22 7.87 -6.02
CA ILE A 133 -36.90 8.88 -6.84
C ILE A 133 -37.37 10.00 -5.91
N PRO A 134 -36.87 11.25 -6.08
CA PRO A 134 -37.42 12.39 -5.35
C PRO A 134 -38.90 12.61 -5.69
N GLU A 135 -39.72 12.98 -4.71
CA GLU A 135 -41.13 13.27 -4.94
C GLU A 135 -41.32 14.40 -5.97
N GLY A 136 -42.10 14.12 -7.01
CA GLY A 136 -42.46 15.09 -8.04
C GLY A 136 -41.43 15.34 -9.10
N GLU A 137 -40.31 14.59 -9.13
CA GLU A 137 -39.26 14.73 -10.13
C GLU A 137 -39.30 13.63 -11.20
N GLU A 138 -38.67 13.89 -12.35
CA GLU A 138 -38.41 12.87 -13.34
C GLU A 138 -37.48 11.79 -12.77
N ILE A 139 -37.65 10.54 -13.21
CA ILE A 139 -36.79 9.42 -12.86
C ILE A 139 -35.39 9.66 -13.42
N ARG A 140 -34.50 10.17 -12.57
CA ARG A 140 -33.08 10.45 -12.89
C ARG A 140 -32.17 10.01 -11.75
N ASN A 141 -30.92 9.69 -12.08
CA ASN A 141 -29.87 9.44 -11.08
C ASN A 141 -30.25 8.40 -10.02
N THR A 142 -30.90 7.32 -10.41
CA THR A 142 -31.31 6.24 -9.49
C THR A 142 -30.17 5.35 -9.04
N HIS A 143 -28.95 5.54 -9.55
CA HIS A 143 -27.76 4.83 -9.11
C HIS A 143 -27.35 5.23 -7.67
N ILE A 144 -26.71 4.32 -6.96
CA ILE A 144 -26.13 4.55 -5.65
C ILE A 144 -24.62 4.30 -5.78
N ASN A 145 -23.82 5.30 -5.44
CA ASN A 145 -22.38 5.11 -5.29
C ASN A 145 -22.09 4.49 -3.93
N ILE A 146 -21.32 3.40 -3.93
CA ILE A 146 -20.83 2.76 -2.70
C ILE A 146 -19.38 3.17 -2.52
N GLY A 147 -19.10 3.96 -1.49
CA GLY A 147 -17.80 4.48 -1.13
C GLY A 147 -17.81 5.02 0.29
N THR A 148 -16.64 5.34 0.80
CA THR A 148 -16.47 5.90 2.15
C THR A 148 -16.76 7.40 2.20
N GLY A 149 -16.54 8.10 1.07
CA GLY A 149 -16.51 9.56 1.01
C GLY A 149 -15.22 10.15 1.56
N GLU A 150 -14.25 9.31 1.96
CA GLU A 150 -12.95 9.71 2.50
C GLU A 150 -11.83 9.44 1.50
N GLU A 151 -10.87 10.33 1.43
CA GLU A 151 -9.74 10.19 0.52
C GLU A 151 -8.40 10.40 1.21
N ILE A 152 -7.38 9.78 0.68
CA ILE A 152 -6.00 9.90 1.15
C ILE A 152 -5.06 10.11 -0.04
N THR A 153 -3.99 10.90 0.14
CA THR A 153 -2.93 10.99 -0.88
C THR A 153 -2.14 9.68 -0.96
N ILE A 154 -1.58 9.38 -2.12
CA ILE A 154 -0.69 8.21 -2.28
C ILE A 154 0.51 8.30 -1.32
N GLY A 155 1.02 9.51 -1.07
CA GLY A 155 2.11 9.73 -0.11
C GLY A 155 1.72 9.35 1.32
N ASN A 156 0.55 9.81 1.78
CA ASN A 156 0.04 9.47 3.11
C ASN A 156 -0.33 7.98 3.22
N LEU A 157 -0.85 7.38 2.14
CA LEU A 157 -1.07 5.93 2.08
C LEU A 157 0.25 5.17 2.24
N ALA A 158 1.31 5.57 1.52
CA ALA A 158 2.62 4.95 1.63
C ALA A 158 3.18 5.04 3.06
N ALA A 159 3.03 6.20 3.72
CA ALA A 159 3.41 6.38 5.12
C ALA A 159 2.61 5.48 6.08
N LEU A 160 1.29 5.37 5.87
CA LEU A 160 0.43 4.47 6.64
C LEU A 160 0.84 3.00 6.46
N LEU A 161 1.13 2.59 5.23
CA LEU A 161 1.59 1.23 4.94
C LEU A 161 2.98 0.95 5.52
N LYS A 162 3.89 1.92 5.50
CA LYS A 162 5.20 1.84 6.17
C LYS A 162 5.03 1.59 7.67
N GLU A 163 4.15 2.36 8.33
CA GLU A 163 3.82 2.16 9.75
C GLU A 163 3.20 0.78 9.99
N THR A 164 2.22 0.39 9.16
CA THR A 164 1.50 -0.88 9.31
C THR A 164 2.41 -2.09 9.14
N THR A 165 3.35 -2.03 8.20
CA THR A 165 4.29 -3.13 7.93
C THR A 165 5.45 -3.18 8.91
N GLY A 166 5.76 -2.08 9.60
CA GLY A 166 6.94 -1.94 10.45
C GLY A 166 8.24 -1.74 9.67
N PHE A 167 8.18 -1.35 8.39
CA PHE A 167 9.35 -1.02 7.58
C PHE A 167 10.01 0.25 8.10
N ARG A 168 11.33 0.24 8.31
CA ARG A 168 12.10 1.37 8.87
C ARG A 168 12.88 2.13 7.79
N GLY A 169 13.10 1.50 6.63
CA GLY A 169 13.81 2.10 5.51
C GLY A 169 13.12 3.35 4.92
N GLU A 170 13.59 3.84 3.81
CA GLU A 170 13.14 5.08 3.20
C GLU A 170 12.08 4.83 2.10
N LEU A 171 11.09 5.73 2.00
CA LEU A 171 10.18 5.83 0.87
C LEU A 171 10.65 6.94 -0.07
N VAL A 172 11.02 6.59 -1.29
CA VAL A 172 11.51 7.54 -2.30
C VAL A 172 10.49 7.70 -3.41
N PHE A 173 10.13 8.94 -3.75
CA PHE A 173 9.17 9.23 -4.80
C PHE A 173 9.88 9.42 -6.15
N ASP A 174 9.53 8.61 -7.15
CA ASP A 174 10.06 8.71 -8.51
C ASP A 174 9.21 9.67 -9.35
N HIS A 175 9.59 10.94 -9.35
CA HIS A 175 8.91 11.99 -10.09
C HIS A 175 9.05 11.87 -11.62
N SER A 176 9.90 10.97 -12.13
CA SER A 176 9.98 10.68 -13.57
C SER A 176 8.79 9.87 -14.07
N LYS A 177 8.05 9.22 -13.17
CA LYS A 177 6.83 8.49 -13.47
C LYS A 177 5.62 9.43 -13.38
N PRO A 178 4.66 9.29 -14.31
CA PRO A 178 3.49 10.14 -14.28
C PRO A 178 2.62 9.86 -13.05
N ASP A 179 2.04 10.91 -12.50
CA ASP A 179 0.91 10.79 -11.61
C ASP A 179 -0.32 10.30 -12.40
N GLY A 180 -1.15 9.51 -11.79
CA GLY A 180 -2.46 9.19 -12.36
C GLY A 180 -3.43 10.38 -12.22
N THR A 181 -4.72 10.14 -12.50
CA THR A 181 -5.79 11.13 -12.27
C THR A 181 -5.63 11.79 -10.90
N PRO A 182 -5.64 13.13 -10.78
CA PRO A 182 -5.36 13.83 -9.53
C PRO A 182 -6.28 13.44 -8.38
N ARG A 183 -7.56 13.20 -8.66
CA ARG A 183 -8.58 12.85 -7.66
C ARG A 183 -9.59 11.86 -8.21
N LYS A 184 -9.96 10.86 -7.40
CA LYS A 184 -11.05 9.91 -7.66
C LYS A 184 -11.78 9.69 -6.34
N LEU A 185 -12.85 10.44 -6.13
CA LEU A 185 -13.72 10.35 -4.97
C LEU A 185 -15.14 10.15 -5.44
N LEU A 186 -15.86 9.24 -4.84
CA LEU A 186 -17.28 9.04 -5.07
C LEU A 186 -18.11 9.95 -4.18
N ASP A 187 -19.20 10.46 -4.70
CA ASP A 187 -20.23 11.06 -3.87
C ASP A 187 -21.12 9.96 -3.29
N SER A 188 -20.85 9.57 -2.05
CA SER A 188 -21.59 8.57 -1.30
C SER A 188 -22.73 9.13 -0.45
N SER A 189 -23.05 10.44 -0.58
CA SER A 189 -24.05 11.11 0.24
C SER A 189 -25.44 10.47 0.15
N LYS A 190 -25.80 9.91 -1.02
CA LYS A 190 -27.07 9.18 -1.20
C LYS A 190 -27.09 7.91 -0.33
N LEU A 191 -26.03 7.13 -0.33
CA LEU A 191 -25.90 5.93 0.51
C LEU A 191 -26.05 6.25 1.99
N HIS A 192 -25.38 7.32 2.45
CA HIS A 192 -25.48 7.78 3.84
C HIS A 192 -26.90 8.23 4.20
N ARG A 193 -27.59 8.97 3.31
CA ARG A 193 -29.00 9.36 3.55
C ARG A 193 -29.95 8.16 3.59
N LEU A 194 -29.63 7.07 2.89
CA LEU A 194 -30.36 5.81 2.94
C LEU A 194 -30.07 5.00 4.20
N GLY A 195 -29.18 5.46 5.09
CA GLY A 195 -28.96 4.90 6.41
C GLY A 195 -27.73 3.99 6.55
N PHE A 196 -26.92 3.82 5.49
CA PHE A 196 -25.71 3.01 5.59
C PHE A 196 -24.45 3.87 5.82
N SER A 197 -23.59 3.41 6.72
CA SER A 197 -22.23 3.90 6.91
C SER A 197 -21.26 2.73 7.04
N HIS A 198 -20.09 2.84 6.45
CA HIS A 198 -19.03 1.84 6.56
C HIS A 198 -18.51 1.75 8.01
N GLY A 199 -18.11 0.54 8.43
CA GLY A 199 -17.62 0.27 9.79
C GLY A 199 -16.11 0.25 9.91
N THR A 200 -15.37 -0.04 8.82
CA THR A 200 -13.93 -0.27 8.83
C THR A 200 -13.18 0.98 8.36
N SER A 201 -12.40 1.60 9.24
CA SER A 201 -11.50 2.69 8.86
C SER A 201 -10.38 2.22 7.93
N LEU A 202 -9.80 3.13 7.13
CA LEU A 202 -8.65 2.80 6.27
C LEU A 202 -7.48 2.22 7.09
N ARG A 203 -7.20 2.78 8.27
CA ARG A 203 -6.13 2.29 9.16
C ARG A 203 -6.38 0.86 9.64
N GLU A 204 -7.60 0.53 9.99
CA GLU A 204 -8.00 -0.81 10.39
C GLU A 204 -7.95 -1.78 9.21
N GLY A 205 -8.54 -1.40 8.07
CA GLY A 205 -8.52 -2.20 6.84
C GLY A 205 -7.09 -2.49 6.37
N THR A 206 -6.14 -1.55 6.51
CA THR A 206 -4.72 -1.81 6.17
C THR A 206 -4.06 -2.82 7.10
N LYS A 207 -4.41 -2.85 8.39
CA LYS A 207 -3.92 -3.87 9.33
C LYS A 207 -4.49 -5.25 9.00
N LEU A 208 -5.80 -5.33 8.79
CA LEU A 208 -6.49 -6.58 8.45
C LEU A 208 -5.94 -7.21 7.17
N ILE A 209 -5.78 -6.40 6.11
CA ILE A 209 -5.25 -6.91 4.84
C ILE A 209 -3.77 -7.30 4.95
N TYR A 210 -2.97 -6.59 5.74
CA TYR A 210 -1.57 -6.92 5.94
C TYR A 210 -1.39 -8.22 6.74
N GLU A 211 -2.20 -8.43 7.77
CA GLU A 211 -2.21 -9.68 8.52
C GLU A 211 -2.59 -10.87 7.63
N TRP A 212 -3.68 -10.75 6.88
CA TRP A 212 -4.08 -11.76 5.89
C TRP A 212 -2.96 -12.01 4.86
N TYR A 213 -2.31 -10.96 4.35
CA TYR A 213 -1.24 -11.07 3.38
C TYR A 213 -0.06 -11.87 3.95
N ARG A 214 0.39 -11.56 5.15
CA ARG A 214 1.46 -12.30 5.83
C ARG A 214 1.12 -13.78 5.98
N GLN A 215 -0.03 -14.09 6.55
CA GLN A 215 -0.49 -15.47 6.72
C GLN A 215 -0.54 -16.22 5.38
N SER A 216 -0.98 -15.56 4.32
CA SER A 216 -1.07 -16.16 2.98
C SER A 216 0.28 -16.47 2.34
N VAL A 217 1.38 -15.90 2.82
CA VAL A 217 2.76 -16.12 2.34
C VAL A 217 3.48 -17.15 3.21
N GLU A 218 3.19 -17.21 4.51
CA GLU A 218 3.81 -18.12 5.48
C GLU A 218 3.29 -19.57 5.36
N HIS A 219 2.16 -19.77 4.68
CA HIS A 219 1.47 -21.06 4.45
C HIS A 219 1.28 -21.35 2.94
#